data_22d8cade416130416683c11ee62230c7
#
_entry.id   22d8cade416130416683c11ee62230c7
#
_cell.length_a   1.000
_cell.length_b   1.000
_cell.length_c   1.000
_cell.angle_alpha   90.00
_cell.angle_beta   90.00
_cell.angle_gamma   90.00
#
_symmetry.space_group_name_H-M   'P 1'
#
loop_
_entity.id
_entity.type
_entity.pdbx_description
1 polymer ?
#
loop_
_entity_poly.entity_id
_entity_poly.type
_entity_poly.pdbx_seq_one_letter_code
_entity_poly.pdbx_strand_id
1 'polypeptide(L)' 'MKKQSYESRLQAFENEKKKLFEQNLSGREFEQKVKELAEKHNI' A
#
# COMPACT_ATOMS: atom_id res chain seq x y z
N MET A 1 8.17 -23.83 0.01
CA MET A 1 8.10 -22.44 -0.15
C MET A 1 7.35 -21.74 0.93
N LYS A 2 7.84 -20.66 1.34
CA LYS A 2 7.23 -19.97 2.43
C LYS A 2 6.26 -18.94 1.96
N LYS A 3 5.15 -18.81 2.65
CA LYS A 3 4.25 -17.73 2.39
C LYS A 3 4.82 -16.46 2.94
N GLN A 4 4.47 -15.36 2.33
CA GLN A 4 4.85 -14.09 2.87
C GLN A 4 4.08 -13.84 4.16
N SER A 5 4.79 -13.40 5.18
CA SER A 5 4.13 -13.10 6.42
C SER A 5 3.37 -11.78 6.28
N TYR A 6 2.46 -11.56 7.22
CA TYR A 6 1.71 -10.34 7.22
C TYR A 6 2.62 -9.13 7.30
N GLU A 7 3.68 -9.24 8.06
CA GLU A 7 4.61 -8.13 8.21
C GLU A 7 5.30 -7.79 6.89
N SER A 8 5.64 -8.79 6.12
CA SER A 8 6.25 -8.54 4.82
C SER A 8 5.30 -7.81 3.91
N ARG A 9 4.05 -8.25 3.90
CA ARG A 9 3.05 -7.58 3.07
C ARG A 9 2.82 -6.17 3.54
N LEU A 10 2.76 -5.98 4.84
CA LEU A 10 2.55 -4.66 5.39
C LEU A 10 3.70 -3.73 5.04
N GLN A 11 4.91 -4.24 5.09
CA GLN A 11 6.07 -3.44 4.74
C GLN A 11 6.00 -2.97 3.29
N ALA A 12 5.69 -3.88 2.38
CA ALA A 12 5.57 -3.51 0.98
C ALA A 12 4.46 -2.49 0.79
N PHE A 13 3.36 -2.69 1.49
CA PHE A 13 2.23 -1.77 1.41
C PHE A 13 2.66 -0.38 1.86
N GLU A 14 3.36 -0.30 2.97
CA GLU A 14 3.77 0.99 3.49
C GLU A 14 4.78 1.67 2.60
N ASN A 15 5.65 0.90 1.99
CA ASN A 15 6.62 1.47 1.06
C ASN A 15 5.93 2.13 -0.12
N GLU A 16 4.94 1.45 -0.68
CA GLU A 16 4.22 2.01 -1.80
C GLU A 16 3.35 3.18 -1.38
N LYS A 17 2.81 3.09 -0.19
CA LYS A 17 2.01 4.20 0.33
C LYS A 17 2.85 5.46 0.47
N LYS A 18 4.09 5.29 0.87
CA LYS A 18 5.00 6.41 0.98
C LYS A 18 5.20 7.08 -0.35
N LYS A 19 5.36 6.28 -1.40
CA LYS A 19 5.53 6.84 -2.73
C LYS A 19 4.31 7.61 -3.16
N LEU A 20 3.14 7.12 -2.82
CA LEU A 20 1.92 7.84 -3.12
C LEU A 20 1.91 9.20 -2.44
N PHE A 21 2.37 9.21 -1.21
CA PHE A 21 2.45 10.45 -0.45
C PHE A 21 3.28 11.49 -1.19
N GLU A 22 4.36 11.03 -1.78
CA GLU A 22 5.28 11.93 -2.46
C GLU A 22 4.74 12.41 -3.78
N GLN A 23 3.71 11.78 -4.29
CA GLN A 23 3.12 12.19 -5.57
C GLN A 23 2.17 13.36 -5.45
N ASN A 24 1.92 13.80 -4.23
CA ASN A 24 1.05 14.96 -4.03
C ASN A 24 -0.34 14.76 -4.60
N LEU A 25 -0.88 13.59 -4.38
CA LEU A 25 -2.23 13.30 -4.84
C LEU A 25 -3.24 14.00 -3.96
N SER A 26 -4.41 14.26 -4.52
CA SER A 26 -5.48 14.80 -3.71
C SER A 26 -5.93 13.76 -2.69
N GLY A 27 -6.60 14.21 -1.64
CA GLY A 27 -7.02 13.31 -0.59
C GLY A 27 -7.84 12.16 -1.10
N ARG A 28 -8.75 12.46 -2.03
CA ARG A 28 -9.60 11.44 -2.58
C ARG A 28 -8.83 10.42 -3.41
N GLU A 29 -7.95 10.90 -4.25
CA GLU A 29 -7.13 10.01 -5.05
C GLU A 29 -6.21 9.19 -4.19
N PHE A 30 -5.63 9.82 -3.19
CA PHE A 30 -4.74 9.12 -2.29
C PHE A 30 -5.46 7.98 -1.58
N GLU A 31 -6.64 8.25 -1.07
CA GLU A 31 -7.43 7.24 -0.39
C GLU A 31 -7.76 6.08 -1.31
N GLN A 32 -8.14 6.39 -2.52
CA GLN A 32 -8.50 5.36 -3.47
C GLN A 32 -7.32 4.46 -3.77
N LYS A 33 -6.15 5.07 -3.97
CA LYS A 33 -4.98 4.28 -4.27
C LYS A 33 -4.54 3.45 -3.08
N VAL A 34 -4.67 4.00 -1.89
CA VAL A 34 -4.32 3.25 -0.70
C VAL A 34 -5.23 2.04 -0.54
N LYS A 35 -6.49 2.21 -0.86
CA LYS A 35 -7.42 1.11 -0.80
C LYS A 35 -7.01 0.01 -1.77
N GLU A 36 -6.66 0.40 -2.97
CA GLU A 36 -6.24 -0.58 -3.96
C GLU A 36 -4.97 -1.29 -3.53
N LEU A 37 -4.07 -0.55 -2.93
CA LEU A 37 -2.84 -1.15 -2.43
C LEU A 37 -3.14 -2.18 -1.35
N ALA A 38 -4.03 -1.83 -0.45
CA ALA A 38 -4.38 -2.75 0.63
C ALA A 38 -4.94 -4.04 0.07
N GLU A 39 -5.79 -3.93 -0.93
CA GLU A 39 -6.34 -5.13 -1.55
C GLU A 39 -5.28 -5.91 -2.29
N LYS A 40 -4.41 -5.20 -2.98
CA LYS A 40 -3.36 -5.84 -3.74
C LYS A 40 -2.46 -6.67 -2.83
N HIS A 41 -2.15 -6.14 -1.67
CA HIS A 41 -1.29 -6.82 -0.72
C HIS A 41 -2.06 -7.66 0.28
N ASN A 42 -3.35 -7.76 0.11
CA ASN A 42 -4.18 -8.59 0.96
C ASN A 42 -4.10 -8.16 2.43
N ILE A 43 -4.21 -6.90 2.65
CA ILE A 43 -4.10 -6.34 4.00
C ILE A 43 -5.46 -5.85 4.53
#